data_ecdfe7a1b9bd3dd8099f2ba83ef50d6e
#
_entry.id   ecdfe7a1b9bd3dd8099f2ba83ef50d6e
#
_cell.length_a   1.000
_cell.length_b   1.000
_cell.length_c   1.000
_cell.angle_alpha   90.00
_cell.angle_beta   90.00
_cell.angle_gamma   90.00
#
_symmetry.space_group_name_H-M   'P 1'
#
loop_
_entity.id
_entity.type
_entity.pdbx_description
1 polymer ?
#
loop_
_entity_poly.entity_id
_entity_poly.type
_entity_poly.pdbx_seq_one_letter_code
_entity_poly.pdbx_strand_id
1 'polypeptide(L)'
;MFEEAQDMRIGEAPLAKVKKERVGDLGTIVEPCVVCGDASTGIHYRVQSCEGCKGFWRRTIQRSMGEKYNCKIWTEQCVVNKETRGRCQRCRYLACLRAGMVADLVMADKERNSRLRLVAQNRERRKRENGNVGKTENTGNTQPQFHSTLGFCMMKLLDFVC
;
A
#
# COMPACT_ATOMS: atom_id res chain seq x y z
N MET A 1 42.68 29.63 -33.90
CA MET A 1 41.69 30.25 -33.02
C MET A 1 40.75 29.13 -32.63
N PHE A 2 40.97 28.58 -31.45
CA PHE A 2 40.13 27.52 -30.92
C PHE A 2 39.23 28.15 -29.84
N GLU A 3 37.94 28.15 -30.09
CA GLU A 3 36.92 28.66 -29.17
C GLU A 3 36.71 27.63 -28.04
N GLU A 4 36.89 28.08 -26.81
CA GLU A 4 36.75 27.31 -25.58
C GLU A 4 35.27 27.04 -25.34
N ALA A 5 34.91 25.75 -25.27
CA ALA A 5 33.61 25.29 -24.82
C ALA A 5 33.47 25.54 -23.32
N GLN A 6 32.57 26.48 -22.96
CA GLN A 6 32.23 26.76 -21.57
C GLN A 6 31.37 25.62 -20.98
N ASP A 7 31.97 24.91 -20.03
CA ASP A 7 31.32 23.91 -19.17
C ASP A 7 30.19 24.55 -18.33
N MET A 8 28.96 24.31 -18.75
CA MET A 8 27.78 24.69 -17.95
C MET A 8 27.62 23.68 -16.81
N ARG A 9 28.17 24.01 -15.66
CA ARG A 9 27.89 23.31 -14.40
C ARG A 9 26.43 23.45 -14.06
N ILE A 10 25.71 22.36 -14.18
CA ILE A 10 24.35 22.23 -13.67
C ILE A 10 24.43 22.31 -12.14
N GLY A 11 24.00 23.46 -11.61
CA GLY A 11 23.94 23.67 -10.17
C GLY A 11 22.98 22.68 -9.52
N GLU A 12 23.50 21.80 -8.68
CA GLU A 12 22.72 20.99 -7.76
C GLU A 12 21.94 21.92 -6.86
N ALA A 13 20.61 21.90 -6.98
CA ALA A 13 19.72 22.58 -6.06
C ALA A 13 19.87 21.94 -4.67
N PRO A 14 20.04 22.71 -3.59
CA PRO A 14 20.22 22.16 -2.25
C PRO A 14 18.97 21.40 -1.84
N LEU A 15 19.16 20.12 -1.46
CA LEU A 15 18.17 19.29 -0.80
C LEU A 15 17.64 20.06 0.42
N ALA A 16 16.41 20.56 0.31
CA ALA A 16 15.73 21.22 1.41
C ALA A 16 15.67 20.25 2.59
N LYS A 17 16.26 20.68 3.72
CA LYS A 17 16.27 19.95 4.98
C LYS A 17 14.83 19.63 5.38
N VAL A 18 14.44 18.38 5.23
CA VAL A 18 13.15 17.86 5.70
C VAL A 18 13.17 17.93 7.22
N LYS A 19 12.35 18.79 7.79
CA LYS A 19 12.10 18.82 9.23
C LYS A 19 11.44 17.51 9.63
N LYS A 20 12.18 16.72 10.40
CA LYS A 20 11.76 15.46 11.00
C LYS A 20 10.92 15.80 12.23
N GLU A 21 9.62 15.96 12.06
CA GLU A 21 8.68 16.12 13.16
C GLU A 21 7.43 15.28 12.90
N ARG A 22 7.33 14.21 13.63
CA ARG A 22 6.24 13.65 14.45
C ARG A 22 6.52 12.20 14.77
N VAL A 23 6.98 11.99 15.97
CA VAL A 23 6.96 10.69 16.64
C VAL A 23 5.49 10.44 17.01
N GLY A 24 4.79 9.62 16.24
CA GLY A 24 3.54 9.03 16.69
C GLY A 24 3.86 7.91 17.67
N ASP A 25 3.09 7.83 18.72
CA ASP A 25 3.16 6.86 19.82
C ASP A 25 3.41 5.43 19.27
N LEU A 26 4.47 4.75 19.78
CA LEU A 26 5.01 3.46 19.35
C LEU A 26 6.12 3.47 18.28
N GLY A 27 7.07 4.40 18.30
CA GLY A 27 8.41 4.19 17.73
C GLY A 27 8.50 3.91 16.21
N THR A 28 7.40 3.93 15.47
CA THR A 28 7.42 3.71 14.02
C THR A 28 7.70 5.05 13.33
N ILE A 29 8.89 5.19 12.77
CA ILE A 29 9.24 6.33 11.93
C ILE A 29 8.38 6.25 10.67
N VAL A 30 7.31 7.04 10.62
CA VAL A 30 6.49 7.16 9.40
C VAL A 30 7.23 8.08 8.44
N GLU A 31 7.81 7.51 7.41
CA GLU A 31 8.48 8.26 6.36
C GLU A 31 7.48 9.17 5.62
N PRO A 32 7.84 10.43 5.33
CA PRO A 32 6.95 11.33 4.62
C PRO A 32 6.75 10.91 3.16
N CYS A 33 5.64 11.32 2.57
CA CYS A 33 5.36 11.14 1.15
C CYS A 33 6.41 11.85 0.30
N VAL A 34 7.14 11.13 -0.54
CA VAL A 34 8.21 11.68 -1.41
C VAL A 34 7.68 12.73 -2.37
N VAL A 35 6.39 12.67 -2.74
CA VAL A 35 5.77 13.59 -3.70
C VAL A 35 5.38 14.92 -3.07
N CYS A 36 4.83 14.94 -1.85
CA CYS A 36 4.24 16.14 -1.27
C CYS A 36 4.54 16.36 0.22
N GLY A 37 5.36 15.52 0.85
CA GLY A 37 5.73 15.66 2.26
C GLY A 37 4.63 15.35 3.28
N ASP A 38 3.42 14.97 2.86
CA ASP A 38 2.34 14.57 3.78
C ASP A 38 2.64 13.21 4.43
N ALA A 39 1.93 12.86 5.51
CA ALA A 39 2.09 11.55 6.13
C ALA A 39 1.85 10.43 5.11
N SER A 40 2.84 9.54 4.97
CA SER A 40 2.73 8.42 4.06
C SER A 40 1.88 7.30 4.64
N THR A 41 1.18 6.57 3.77
CA THR A 41 0.42 5.37 4.12
C THR A 41 1.13 4.08 3.69
N GLY A 42 2.32 4.21 3.14
CA GLY A 42 3.15 3.09 2.69
C GLY A 42 3.63 3.23 1.24
N ILE A 43 4.15 2.13 0.70
CA ILE A 43 4.67 2.09 -0.67
C ILE A 43 3.51 1.85 -1.65
N HIS A 44 3.31 2.81 -2.55
CA HIS A 44 2.30 2.73 -3.61
C HIS A 44 2.95 3.01 -4.96
N TYR A 45 2.75 2.12 -5.92
CA TYR A 45 3.33 2.24 -7.26
C TYR A 45 4.86 2.41 -7.26
N ARG A 46 5.55 1.66 -6.38
CA ARG A 46 6.99 1.65 -6.06
C ARG A 46 7.51 2.83 -5.22
N VAL A 47 6.66 3.75 -4.80
CA VAL A 47 7.07 4.98 -4.12
C VAL A 47 6.37 5.12 -2.77
N GLN A 48 7.14 5.53 -1.74
CA GLN A 48 6.60 5.88 -0.44
C GLN A 48 5.68 7.11 -0.60
N SER A 49 4.37 6.94 -0.42
CA SER A 49 3.42 8.01 -0.72
C SER A 49 2.18 8.01 0.17
N CYS A 50 1.55 9.18 0.28
CA CYS A 50 0.29 9.35 0.98
C CYS A 50 -0.90 8.89 0.13
N GLU A 51 -2.04 8.63 0.77
CA GLU A 51 -3.28 8.22 0.08
C GLU A 51 -3.74 9.24 -0.98
N GLY A 52 -3.50 10.53 -0.75
CA GLY A 52 -3.83 11.59 -1.72
C GLY A 52 -3.01 11.51 -3.02
N CYS A 53 -1.70 11.21 -2.94
CA CYS A 53 -0.84 11.06 -4.13
C CYS A 53 -1.08 9.72 -4.82
N LYS A 54 -1.26 8.63 -4.07
CA LYS A 54 -1.70 7.33 -4.60
C LYS A 54 -3.00 7.45 -5.40
N GLY A 55 -4.03 8.07 -4.80
CA GLY A 55 -5.33 8.23 -5.45
C GLY A 55 -5.29 9.16 -6.66
N PHE A 56 -4.49 10.22 -6.62
CA PHE A 56 -4.26 11.12 -7.76
C PHE A 56 -3.61 10.36 -8.92
N TRP A 57 -2.47 9.67 -8.68
CA TRP A 57 -1.75 8.88 -9.68
C TRP A 57 -2.67 7.88 -10.36
N ARG A 58 -3.38 7.04 -9.57
CA ARG A 58 -4.32 6.06 -10.13
C ARG A 58 -5.31 6.68 -11.09
N ARG A 59 -6.02 7.74 -10.68
CA ARG A 59 -7.03 8.39 -11.53
C ARG A 59 -6.42 9.01 -12.78
N THR A 60 -5.24 9.57 -12.68
CA THR A 60 -4.52 10.17 -13.81
C THR A 60 -4.17 9.12 -14.86
N ILE A 61 -3.62 7.98 -14.44
CA ILE A 61 -3.26 6.89 -15.35
C ILE A 61 -4.51 6.24 -15.94
N GLN A 62 -5.50 5.87 -15.13
CA GLN A 62 -6.72 5.22 -15.60
C GLN A 62 -7.51 6.05 -16.63
N ARG A 63 -7.43 7.37 -16.54
CA ARG A 63 -8.12 8.29 -17.46
C ARG A 63 -7.21 8.81 -18.58
N SER A 64 -5.96 8.39 -18.64
CA SER A 64 -4.95 8.89 -19.58
C SER A 64 -4.87 10.42 -19.59
N MET A 65 -4.90 11.01 -18.38
CA MET A 65 -4.97 12.47 -18.21
C MET A 65 -3.59 13.13 -18.05
N GLY A 66 -2.52 12.36 -17.79
CA GLY A 66 -1.19 12.90 -17.47
C GLY A 66 -0.67 13.91 -18.49
N GLU A 67 -0.76 13.55 -19.76
CA GLU A 67 -0.35 14.42 -20.89
C GLU A 67 -1.31 15.60 -21.14
N LYS A 68 -2.56 15.49 -20.68
CA LYS A 68 -3.60 16.50 -20.89
C LYS A 68 -3.60 17.61 -19.83
N TYR A 69 -2.86 17.44 -18.74
CA TYR A 69 -2.77 18.47 -17.72
C TYR A 69 -1.87 19.62 -18.17
N ASN A 70 -2.31 20.82 -18.00
CA ASN A 70 -1.55 22.05 -18.29
C ASN A 70 -1.19 22.78 -17.00
N CYS A 71 0.05 23.31 -16.93
CA CYS A 71 0.47 24.19 -15.87
C CYS A 71 0.02 25.61 -16.16
N LYS A 72 -0.75 26.22 -15.24
CA LYS A 72 -1.26 27.59 -15.42
C LYS A 72 -0.16 28.65 -15.45
N ILE A 73 0.98 28.36 -14.82
CA ILE A 73 2.13 29.29 -14.74
C ILE A 73 3.13 29.02 -15.89
N TRP A 74 2.91 27.99 -16.69
CA TRP A 74 3.76 27.58 -17.83
C TRP A 74 5.20 27.16 -17.48
N THR A 75 5.63 27.34 -16.22
CA THR A 75 7.01 27.02 -15.79
C THR A 75 7.21 25.56 -15.42
N GLU A 76 6.13 24.80 -15.20
CA GLU A 76 6.13 23.43 -14.69
C GLU A 76 6.92 23.22 -13.37
N GLN A 77 7.14 24.31 -12.62
CA GLN A 77 7.92 24.38 -11.38
C GLN A 77 7.09 24.74 -10.15
N CYS A 78 5.77 24.54 -10.21
CA CYS A 78 4.92 24.78 -9.03
C CYS A 78 5.34 23.87 -7.86
N VAL A 79 5.50 24.47 -6.68
CA VAL A 79 5.78 23.72 -5.46
C VAL A 79 4.61 22.78 -5.14
N VAL A 80 4.92 21.50 -4.93
CA VAL A 80 3.95 20.47 -4.62
C VAL A 80 4.17 19.99 -3.18
N ASN A 81 3.39 20.53 -2.25
CA ASN A 81 3.38 20.11 -0.86
C ASN A 81 1.95 19.72 -0.43
N LYS A 82 1.73 19.41 0.82
CA LYS A 82 0.43 19.01 1.38
C LYS A 82 -0.69 20.03 1.07
N GLU A 83 -0.40 21.34 1.18
CA GLU A 83 -1.37 22.42 0.98
C GLU A 83 -1.55 22.78 -0.50
N THR A 84 -0.48 22.71 -1.30
CA THR A 84 -0.47 23.19 -2.68
C THR A 84 -0.69 22.11 -3.74
N ARG A 85 -0.61 20.83 -3.38
CA ARG A 85 -0.73 19.68 -4.32
C ARG A 85 -2.03 19.63 -5.13
N GLY A 86 -3.07 20.34 -4.70
CA GLY A 86 -4.34 20.46 -5.42
C GLY A 86 -4.38 21.58 -6.45
N ARG A 87 -3.43 22.54 -6.41
CA ARG A 87 -3.44 23.75 -7.24
C ARG A 87 -3.03 23.51 -8.68
N CYS A 88 -2.01 22.68 -8.91
CA CYS A 88 -1.50 22.36 -10.23
C CYS A 88 -1.40 20.85 -10.46
N GLN A 89 -2.29 20.31 -11.28
CA GLN A 89 -2.30 18.88 -11.61
C GLN A 89 -1.10 18.47 -12.46
N ARG A 90 -0.65 19.33 -13.39
CA ARG A 90 0.53 19.07 -14.22
C ARG A 90 1.78 18.91 -13.38
N CYS A 91 2.08 19.88 -12.52
CA CYS A 91 3.26 19.83 -11.67
C CYS A 91 3.21 18.65 -10.68
N ARG A 92 2.03 18.32 -10.16
CA ARG A 92 1.85 17.14 -9.32
C ARG A 92 2.10 15.85 -10.09
N TYR A 93 1.63 15.74 -11.31
CA TYR A 93 1.88 14.58 -12.17
C TYR A 93 3.38 14.40 -12.44
N LEU A 94 4.06 15.49 -12.81
CA LEU A 94 5.51 15.49 -13.00
C LEU A 94 6.27 15.13 -11.71
N ALA A 95 5.81 15.61 -10.55
CA ALA A 95 6.38 15.21 -9.25
C ALA A 95 6.22 13.72 -8.97
N CYS A 96 5.08 13.12 -9.31
CA CYS A 96 4.88 11.68 -9.20
C CYS A 96 5.81 10.88 -10.13
N LEU A 97 6.00 11.35 -11.38
CA LEU A 97 6.95 10.75 -12.33
C LEU A 97 8.39 10.82 -11.81
N ARG A 98 8.83 12.01 -11.37
CA ARG A 98 10.18 12.20 -10.80
C ARG A 98 10.43 11.38 -9.55
N ALA A 99 9.39 11.16 -8.74
CA ALA A 99 9.45 10.27 -7.59
C ALA A 99 9.59 8.79 -7.98
N GLY A 100 9.35 8.42 -9.25
CA GLY A 100 9.47 7.05 -9.76
C GLY A 100 8.19 6.23 -9.67
N MET A 101 7.00 6.86 -9.62
CA MET A 101 5.73 6.12 -9.69
C MET A 101 5.55 5.44 -11.05
N VAL A 102 5.24 4.14 -11.03
CA VAL A 102 5.11 3.29 -12.23
C VAL A 102 3.65 3.16 -12.63
N ALA A 103 3.36 3.48 -13.90
CA ALA A 103 2.01 3.43 -14.46
C ALA A 103 1.47 1.99 -14.60
N ASP A 104 2.32 1.03 -14.96
CA ASP A 104 1.95 -0.37 -15.19
C ASP A 104 1.43 -1.08 -13.93
N LEU A 105 1.76 -0.54 -12.76
CA LEU A 105 1.24 -1.04 -11.48
C LEU A 105 -0.19 -0.55 -11.18
N VAL A 106 -0.76 0.30 -12.02
CA VAL A 106 -2.12 0.79 -11.87
C VAL A 106 -3.10 -0.20 -12.49
N MET A 107 -3.77 -0.96 -11.63
CA MET A 107 -4.78 -1.93 -12.02
C MET A 107 -5.95 -1.27 -12.78
N ALA A 108 -6.41 -1.89 -13.85
CA ALA A 108 -7.58 -1.46 -14.59
C ALA A 108 -8.85 -1.42 -13.69
N ASP A 109 -9.76 -0.49 -13.95
CA ASP A 109 -10.98 -0.34 -13.12
C ASP A 109 -11.83 -1.60 -13.08
N LYS A 110 -11.95 -2.32 -14.18
CA LYS A 110 -12.69 -3.59 -14.25
C LYS A 110 -12.11 -4.64 -13.31
N GLU A 111 -10.80 -4.82 -13.35
CA GLU A 111 -10.08 -5.79 -12.52
C GLU A 111 -10.12 -5.39 -11.04
N ARG A 112 -9.90 -4.11 -10.74
CA ARG A 112 -10.01 -3.57 -9.39
C ARG A 112 -11.40 -3.79 -8.81
N ASN A 113 -12.46 -3.53 -9.57
CA ASN A 113 -13.84 -3.70 -9.12
C ASN A 113 -14.18 -5.18 -8.90
N SER A 114 -13.69 -6.09 -9.73
CA SER A 114 -13.82 -7.55 -9.53
C SER A 114 -13.15 -7.99 -8.23
N ARG A 115 -11.94 -7.51 -7.95
CA ARG A 115 -11.22 -7.79 -6.70
C ARG A 115 -11.97 -7.24 -5.48
N LEU A 116 -12.51 -6.02 -5.55
CA LEU A 116 -13.29 -5.44 -4.46
C LEU A 116 -14.57 -6.25 -4.16
N ARG A 117 -15.26 -6.75 -5.19
CA ARG A 117 -16.42 -7.63 -5.03
C ARG A 117 -16.04 -8.93 -4.30
N LEU A 118 -14.95 -9.57 -4.69
CA LEU A 118 -14.45 -10.78 -4.03
C LEU A 118 -14.10 -10.54 -2.56
N VAL A 119 -13.42 -9.43 -2.27
CA VAL A 119 -13.10 -9.06 -0.88
C VAL A 119 -14.37 -8.83 -0.06
N ALA A 120 -15.37 -8.15 -0.62
CA ALA A 120 -16.65 -7.92 0.05
C ALA A 120 -17.38 -9.24 0.33
N GLN A 121 -17.45 -10.15 -0.65
CA GLN A 121 -18.05 -11.47 -0.49
C GLN A 121 -17.34 -12.31 0.58
N ASN A 122 -16.01 -12.33 0.58
CA ASN A 122 -15.24 -13.07 1.59
C ASN A 122 -15.45 -12.48 3.00
N ARG A 123 -15.56 -11.16 3.13
CA ARG A 123 -15.86 -10.49 4.41
C ARG A 123 -17.25 -10.90 4.93
N GLU A 124 -18.22 -10.94 4.04
CA GLU A 124 -19.59 -11.35 4.40
C GLU A 124 -19.67 -12.81 4.80
N ARG A 125 -18.99 -13.70 4.05
CA ARG A 125 -18.87 -15.12 4.41
C ARG A 125 -18.28 -15.31 5.79
N ARG A 126 -17.15 -14.63 6.10
CA ARG A 126 -16.51 -14.70 7.44
C ARG A 126 -17.43 -14.20 8.56
N LYS A 127 -18.24 -13.17 8.31
CA LYS A 127 -19.23 -12.69 9.30
C LYS A 127 -20.30 -13.74 9.57
N ARG A 128 -20.79 -14.44 8.55
CA ARG A 128 -21.78 -15.52 8.70
C ARG A 128 -21.19 -16.71 9.46
N GLU A 129 -19.99 -17.12 9.13
CA GLU A 129 -19.26 -18.20 9.80
C GLU A 129 -19.04 -17.88 11.29
N ASN A 130 -18.57 -16.69 11.63
CA ASN A 130 -18.36 -16.25 13.02
C ASN A 130 -19.68 -15.98 13.79
N GLY A 131 -20.75 -15.57 13.10
CA GLY A 131 -22.06 -15.36 13.72
C GLY A 131 -22.78 -16.67 14.09
N ASN A 132 -22.39 -17.80 13.50
CA ASN A 132 -23.00 -19.11 13.79
C ASN A 132 -22.33 -19.86 14.97
N VAL A 133 -21.16 -19.43 15.42
CA VAL A 133 -20.45 -20.03 16.57
C VAL A 133 -21.07 -19.62 17.93
N GLY A 134 -21.97 -18.62 17.93
CA GLY A 134 -22.61 -18.12 19.17
C GLY A 134 -23.97 -18.73 19.53
N LYS A 135 -24.47 -19.75 18.80
CA LYS A 135 -25.76 -20.40 19.05
C LYS A 135 -25.64 -21.92 19.23
N THR A 136 -24.62 -22.42 19.91
CA THR A 136 -24.69 -23.73 20.49
C THR A 136 -25.24 -23.57 21.92
N GLU A 137 -26.49 -23.87 22.03
CA GLU A 137 -27.23 -23.95 23.29
C GLU A 137 -26.48 -24.81 24.28
N ASN A 138 -26.36 -24.27 25.48
CA ASN A 138 -25.90 -24.92 26.67
C ASN A 138 -26.91 -26.00 27.06
N THR A 139 -26.79 -27.20 26.50
CA THR A 139 -27.56 -28.37 26.94
C THR A 139 -26.62 -29.37 27.60
N GLY A 140 -26.75 -29.43 28.92
CA GLY A 140 -26.60 -30.68 29.65
C GLY A 140 -25.18 -31.14 29.93
N ASN A 141 -24.73 -30.74 31.08
CA ASN A 141 -23.78 -31.45 31.94
C ASN A 141 -24.04 -32.98 31.90
N THR A 142 -23.24 -33.73 31.14
CA THR A 142 -23.11 -35.19 31.32
C THR A 142 -21.62 -35.52 31.30
N GLN A 143 -21.12 -35.72 32.50
CA GLN A 143 -19.78 -36.15 32.82
C GLN A 143 -19.57 -37.59 32.28
N PRO A 144 -18.59 -37.87 31.42
CA PRO A 144 -18.27 -39.26 31.09
C PRO A 144 -17.49 -39.85 32.24
N GLN A 145 -18.09 -40.88 32.85
CA GLN A 145 -17.42 -41.76 33.82
C GLN A 145 -16.34 -42.56 33.11
N PHE A 146 -15.10 -42.35 33.53
CA PHE A 146 -13.99 -43.20 33.16
C PHE A 146 -14.13 -44.56 33.81
N HIS A 147 -14.53 -45.58 33.07
CA HIS A 147 -14.32 -46.96 33.42
C HIS A 147 -12.91 -47.38 33.03
N SER A 148 -12.11 -47.58 34.03
CA SER A 148 -10.82 -48.24 34.02
C SER A 148 -10.98 -49.68 33.56
N THR A 149 -10.47 -50.02 32.40
CA THR A 149 -10.17 -51.41 32.04
C THR A 149 -8.74 -51.49 31.51
N LEU A 150 -7.91 -51.99 32.40
CA LEU A 150 -6.59 -52.51 32.07
C LEU A 150 -6.75 -53.69 31.09
N GLY A 151 -6.16 -53.60 29.93
CA GLY A 151 -6.09 -54.64 28.90
C GLY A 151 -4.74 -54.59 28.19
N PHE A 152 -3.85 -55.32 28.77
CA PHE A 152 -2.59 -55.86 28.32
C PHE A 152 -2.72 -56.39 26.88
N CYS A 153 -1.93 -55.92 25.92
CA CYS A 153 -1.45 -56.76 24.84
C CYS A 153 -0.13 -56.24 24.28
N MET A 154 0.84 -57.08 24.55
CA MET A 154 2.23 -57.04 24.04
C MET A 154 2.30 -57.36 22.55
N MET A 155 3.34 -56.78 21.96
CA MET A 155 4.18 -57.30 20.85
C MET A 155 3.52 -57.53 19.48
N LYS A 156 4.09 -56.81 18.49
CA LYS A 156 4.88 -57.47 17.44
C LYS A 156 5.72 -56.41 16.69
N LEU A 157 7.01 -56.52 16.90
CA LEU A 157 8.06 -56.14 15.94
C LEU A 157 7.95 -57.07 14.73
N LEU A 158 8.19 -56.58 13.56
CA LEU A 158 9.12 -57.12 12.55
C LEU A 158 8.76 -56.58 11.15
N ASP A 159 9.74 -55.90 10.56
CA ASP A 159 10.21 -55.98 9.19
C ASP A 159 9.24 -55.80 8.02
N PHE A 160 9.51 -54.77 7.22
CA PHE A 160 9.87 -55.05 5.84
C PHE A 160 10.68 -53.91 5.25
N VAL A 161 11.93 -54.20 4.89
CA VAL A 161 12.77 -53.49 3.96
C VAL A 161 12.31 -53.84 2.53
N CYS A 162 12.04 -52.85 1.73
CA CYS A 162 12.47 -52.77 0.31
C CYS A 162 12.25 -51.35 -0.18
#